data_e5905a32e8e737f5fff1e7d2a3a6d394
#
_entry.id   e5905a32e8e737f5fff1e7d2a3a6d394
#
_cell.length_a   1.000
_cell.length_b   1.000
_cell.length_c   1.000
_cell.angle_alpha   90.00
_cell.angle_beta   90.00
_cell.angle_gamma   90.00
#
_symmetry.space_group_name_H-M   'P 1'
#
loop_
_entity.id
_entity.type
_entity.pdbx_description
1 polymer ?
#
loop_
_entity_poly.entity_id
_entity_poly.type
_entity_poly.pdbx_seq_one_letter_code
_entity_poly.pdbx_strand_id
1 'polypeptide(L)'
;MARIIPVNYGDAILPEYRGTPVGLLLEYHNLGRAIASVAAPQLLIGMCMDSRKALRIPNDFAFVLRTAGANMRDNEFRISYAIAVGGVRTIVLIAHTDCGMARLSQRRDQFIHGLMDAAGWDEPRA
;
A
#
# COMPACT_ATOMS: atom_id res chain seq x y z
N MET A 1 18.64 10.74 -8.06
CA MET A 1 17.62 10.66 -6.99
C MET A 1 16.25 10.92 -7.61
N ALA A 2 15.28 10.06 -7.37
CA ALA A 2 13.92 10.29 -7.84
C ALA A 2 13.33 11.54 -7.19
N ARG A 3 12.73 12.42 -8.00
CA ARG A 3 12.10 13.63 -7.51
C ARG A 3 10.69 13.30 -6.98
N ILE A 4 10.42 13.67 -5.74
CA ILE A 4 9.08 13.60 -5.19
C ILE A 4 8.32 14.86 -5.60
N ILE A 5 7.16 14.68 -6.24
CA ILE A 5 6.30 15.76 -6.66
C ILE A 5 5.05 15.73 -5.78
N PRO A 6 4.82 16.75 -4.94
CA PRO A 6 3.60 16.82 -4.14
C PRO A 6 2.37 17.00 -5.03
N VAL A 7 1.30 16.26 -4.75
CA VAL A 7 0.02 16.41 -5.45
C VAL A 7 -0.97 17.08 -4.50
N ASN A 8 -1.01 18.41 -4.55
CA ASN A 8 -1.90 19.25 -3.74
C ASN A 8 -3.02 19.91 -4.57
N TYR A 9 -2.93 19.81 -5.90
CA TYR A 9 -3.92 20.32 -6.85
C TYR A 9 -3.86 19.49 -8.14
N GLY A 10 -4.90 19.57 -8.97
CA GLY A 10 -5.04 18.68 -10.13
C GLY A 10 -3.93 18.78 -11.16
N ASP A 11 -3.40 19.98 -11.40
CA ASP A 11 -2.33 20.18 -12.39
C ASP A 11 -0.98 19.59 -11.94
N ALA A 12 -0.83 19.23 -10.65
CA ALA A 12 0.34 18.53 -10.15
C ALA A 12 0.37 17.06 -10.53
N ILE A 13 -0.75 16.48 -10.95
CA ILE A 13 -0.80 15.13 -11.49
C ILE A 13 -0.13 15.14 -12.87
N LEU A 14 0.89 14.30 -13.04
CA LEU A 14 1.60 14.21 -14.31
C LEU A 14 0.64 13.89 -15.45
N PRO A 15 0.80 14.52 -16.63
CA PRO A 15 -0.13 14.35 -17.76
C PRO A 15 -0.38 12.89 -18.16
N GLU A 16 0.66 12.05 -18.09
CA GLU A 16 0.55 10.63 -18.42
C GLU A 16 -0.38 9.84 -17.50
N TYR A 17 -0.64 10.33 -16.30
CA TYR A 17 -1.53 9.66 -15.34
C TYR A 17 -2.95 10.25 -15.30
N ARG A 18 -3.17 11.41 -15.91
CA ARG A 18 -4.50 12.02 -15.95
C ARG A 18 -5.50 11.13 -16.67
N GLY A 19 -6.65 10.89 -16.06
CA GLY A 19 -7.68 10.01 -16.61
C GLY A 19 -7.37 8.52 -16.49
N THR A 20 -6.21 8.13 -15.96
CA THR A 20 -5.85 6.75 -15.68
C THR A 20 -6.27 6.35 -14.25
N PRO A 21 -6.30 5.06 -13.90
CA PRO A 21 -6.55 4.64 -12.52
C PRO A 21 -5.62 5.26 -11.48
N VAL A 22 -4.34 5.49 -11.82
CA VAL A 22 -3.40 6.19 -10.93
C VAL A 22 -3.83 7.64 -10.72
N GLY A 23 -4.21 8.33 -11.77
CA GLY A 23 -4.73 9.70 -11.68
C GLY A 23 -5.99 9.78 -10.84
N LEU A 24 -6.92 8.85 -11.01
CA LEU A 24 -8.15 8.77 -10.21
C LEU A 24 -7.85 8.53 -8.72
N LEU A 25 -6.88 7.67 -8.41
CA LEU A 25 -6.42 7.45 -7.05
C LEU A 25 -5.92 8.75 -6.42
N LEU A 26 -5.07 9.48 -7.12
CA LEU A 26 -4.51 10.76 -6.64
C LEU A 26 -5.60 11.82 -6.47
N GLU A 27 -6.53 11.93 -7.40
CA GLU A 27 -7.65 12.85 -7.30
C GLU A 27 -8.53 12.57 -6.09
N TYR A 28 -8.86 11.32 -5.86
CA TYR A 28 -9.71 10.93 -4.72
C TYR A 28 -8.96 11.06 -3.40
N HIS A 29 -7.79 10.44 -3.29
CA HIS A 29 -7.05 10.37 -2.02
C HIS A 29 -6.47 11.72 -1.62
N ASN A 30 -5.80 12.41 -2.54
CA ASN A 30 -5.09 13.67 -2.24
C ASN A 30 -6.00 14.88 -2.33
N LEU A 31 -6.91 14.93 -3.30
CA LEU A 31 -7.69 16.12 -3.61
C LEU A 31 -9.14 16.04 -3.14
N GLY A 32 -9.58 14.89 -2.65
CA GLY A 32 -10.95 14.69 -2.18
C GLY A 32 -11.99 14.75 -3.30
N ARG A 33 -11.59 14.55 -4.56
CA ARG A 33 -12.52 14.56 -5.69
C ARG A 33 -13.26 13.24 -5.79
N ALA A 34 -14.57 13.30 -5.96
CA ALA A 34 -15.37 12.10 -6.20
C ALA A 34 -15.02 11.49 -7.56
N ILE A 35 -15.00 10.16 -7.60
CA ILE A 35 -14.87 9.41 -8.85
C ILE A 35 -16.13 8.59 -9.09
N ALA A 36 -16.44 8.34 -10.35
CA ALA A 36 -17.57 7.50 -10.72
C ALA A 36 -17.37 6.08 -10.18
N SER A 37 -18.48 5.39 -9.87
CA SER A 37 -18.42 3.99 -9.49
C SER A 37 -17.79 3.15 -10.60
N VAL A 38 -17.01 2.15 -10.20
CA VAL A 38 -16.35 1.23 -11.13
C VAL A 38 -16.96 -0.17 -11.01
N ALA A 39 -17.03 -0.88 -12.12
CA ALA A 39 -17.60 -2.23 -12.17
C ALA A 39 -16.62 -3.29 -11.62
N ALA A 40 -15.34 -2.98 -11.59
CA ALA A 40 -14.28 -3.89 -11.13
C ALA A 40 -13.09 -3.09 -10.59
N PRO A 41 -12.26 -3.69 -9.74
CA PRO A 41 -11.06 -3.04 -9.26
C PRO A 41 -10.15 -2.56 -10.40
N GLN A 42 -9.66 -1.34 -10.27
CA GLN A 42 -8.83 -0.68 -11.28
C GLN A 42 -7.33 -0.85 -11.01
N LEU A 43 -6.96 -1.12 -9.77
CA LEU A 43 -5.58 -1.17 -9.30
C LEU A 43 -5.36 -2.33 -8.35
N LEU A 44 -4.12 -2.78 -8.27
CA LEU A 44 -3.58 -3.44 -7.09
C LEU A 44 -2.68 -2.44 -6.36
N ILE A 45 -2.97 -2.18 -5.10
CA ILE A 45 -2.20 -1.28 -4.26
C ILE A 45 -1.42 -2.08 -3.23
N GLY A 46 -0.10 -1.92 -3.20
CA GLY A 46 0.77 -2.42 -2.15
C GLY A 46 1.21 -1.29 -1.23
N MET A 47 0.98 -1.43 0.06
CA MET A 47 1.36 -0.42 1.03
C MET A 47 1.72 -1.01 2.39
N CYS A 48 2.33 -0.19 3.24
CA CYS A 48 2.70 -0.61 4.58
C CYS A 48 1.47 -0.85 5.46
N MET A 49 1.60 -1.83 6.37
CA MET A 49 0.59 -2.13 7.38
C MET A 49 0.51 -1.08 8.51
N ASP A 50 1.35 -0.06 8.50
CA ASP A 50 1.36 0.99 9.52
C ASP A 50 -0.01 1.66 9.63
N SER A 51 -0.63 1.49 10.80
CA SER A 51 -1.99 1.99 11.07
C SER A 51 -2.10 3.51 11.06
N ARG A 52 -0.99 4.24 11.15
CA ARG A 52 -0.95 5.70 11.04
C ARG A 52 -1.18 6.18 9.61
N LYS A 53 -1.07 5.28 8.62
CA LYS A 53 -1.18 5.61 7.19
C LYS A 53 -2.51 5.09 6.66
N ALA A 54 -3.50 5.97 6.64
CA ALA A 54 -4.80 5.67 6.06
C ALA A 54 -4.79 5.83 4.54
N LEU A 55 -5.45 4.90 3.85
CA LEU A 55 -5.72 5.00 2.43
C LEU A 55 -7.18 5.32 2.22
N ARG A 56 -7.46 6.44 1.54
CA ARG A 56 -8.82 6.82 1.17
C ARG A 56 -9.07 6.47 -0.28
N ILE A 57 -9.93 5.49 -0.50
CA ILE A 57 -10.39 5.06 -1.82
C ILE A 57 -11.87 4.67 -1.73
N PRO A 58 -12.62 4.74 -2.84
CA PRO A 58 -13.97 4.18 -2.88
C PRO A 58 -13.96 2.67 -2.71
N ASN A 59 -15.07 2.13 -2.23
CA ASN A 59 -15.27 0.68 -2.23
C ASN A 59 -15.15 0.12 -3.66
N ASP A 60 -14.63 -1.09 -3.77
CA ASP A 60 -14.47 -1.81 -5.03
C ASP A 60 -13.49 -1.18 -6.04
N PHE A 61 -12.78 -0.11 -5.69
CA PHE A 61 -11.87 0.58 -6.60
C PHE A 61 -10.54 -0.15 -6.79
N ALA A 62 -10.03 -0.80 -5.75
CA ALA A 62 -8.73 -1.46 -5.80
C ALA A 62 -8.65 -2.70 -4.90
N PHE A 63 -7.83 -3.66 -5.29
CA PHE A 63 -7.28 -4.62 -4.34
C PHE A 63 -6.19 -3.92 -3.52
N VAL A 64 -6.16 -4.17 -2.21
CA VAL A 64 -5.17 -3.55 -1.32
C VAL A 64 -4.44 -4.64 -0.54
N LEU A 65 -3.13 -4.67 -0.69
CA LEU A 65 -2.25 -5.53 0.10
C LEU A 65 -1.44 -4.65 1.06
N ARG A 66 -1.66 -4.86 2.35
CA ARG A 66 -0.90 -4.17 3.39
C ARG A 66 0.08 -5.15 4.02
N THR A 67 1.36 -4.82 3.93
CA THR A 67 2.45 -5.68 4.39
C THR A 67 3.46 -4.89 5.21
N ALA A 68 4.46 -5.55 5.76
CA ALA A 68 5.54 -4.88 6.46
C ALA A 68 6.39 -4.06 5.46
N GLY A 69 6.33 -2.72 5.55
CA GLY A 69 7.10 -1.83 4.69
C GLY A 69 6.72 -1.89 3.20
N ALA A 70 5.50 -2.32 2.88
CA ALA A 70 5.04 -2.56 1.50
C ALA A 70 5.87 -3.66 0.78
N ASN A 71 6.47 -4.58 1.51
CA ASN A 71 7.22 -5.69 0.93
C ASN A 71 6.24 -6.72 0.33
N MET A 72 6.38 -6.97 -0.96
CA MET A 72 5.48 -7.87 -1.70
C MET A 72 5.97 -9.32 -1.76
N ARG A 73 7.09 -9.67 -1.13
CA ARG A 73 7.55 -11.06 -1.04
C ARG A 73 6.47 -11.93 -0.39
N ASP A 74 6.38 -13.15 -0.83
CA ASP A 74 5.40 -14.15 -0.35
C ASP A 74 3.93 -13.74 -0.59
N ASN A 75 3.70 -12.78 -1.49
CA ASN A 75 2.37 -12.36 -1.92
C ASN A 75 2.12 -12.64 -3.40
N GLU A 76 2.92 -13.48 -4.02
CA GLU A 76 2.86 -13.77 -5.47
C GLU A 76 1.50 -14.30 -5.89
N PHE A 77 0.89 -15.16 -5.08
CA PHE A 77 -0.46 -15.67 -5.36
C PHE A 77 -1.51 -14.56 -5.38
N ARG A 78 -1.48 -13.67 -4.39
CA ARG A 78 -2.44 -12.56 -4.30
C ARG A 78 -2.28 -11.58 -5.45
N ILE A 79 -1.04 -11.30 -5.83
CA ILE A 79 -0.72 -10.42 -6.95
C ILE A 79 -1.21 -11.04 -8.26
N SER A 80 -0.88 -12.31 -8.51
CA SER A 80 -1.31 -13.00 -9.72
C SER A 80 -2.82 -13.19 -9.79
N TYR A 81 -3.49 -13.39 -8.67
CA TYR A 81 -4.94 -13.42 -8.61
C TYR A 81 -5.56 -12.08 -9.03
N ALA A 82 -5.05 -10.97 -8.51
CA ALA A 82 -5.54 -9.64 -8.88
C ALA A 82 -5.37 -9.37 -10.38
N ILE A 83 -4.29 -9.85 -10.98
CA ILE A 83 -4.03 -9.71 -12.41
C ILE A 83 -4.92 -10.66 -13.22
N ALA A 84 -4.85 -11.95 -12.91
CA ALA A 84 -5.45 -13.00 -13.76
C ALA A 84 -6.97 -13.09 -13.63
N VAL A 85 -7.49 -12.92 -12.42
CA VAL A 85 -8.93 -12.99 -12.11
C VAL A 85 -9.55 -11.62 -11.99
N GLY A 86 -8.88 -10.71 -11.26
CA GLY A 86 -9.36 -9.36 -11.05
C GLY A 86 -9.20 -8.45 -12.26
N GLY A 87 -8.36 -8.79 -13.22
CA GLY A 87 -8.15 -8.03 -14.45
C GLY A 87 -7.40 -6.72 -14.28
N VAL A 88 -6.73 -6.51 -13.14
CA VAL A 88 -5.94 -5.29 -12.94
C VAL A 88 -4.71 -5.29 -13.83
N ARG A 89 -4.37 -4.12 -14.34
CA ARG A 89 -3.23 -3.92 -15.23
C ARG A 89 -2.19 -2.94 -14.66
N THR A 90 -2.48 -2.37 -13.51
CA THR A 90 -1.62 -1.38 -12.87
C THR A 90 -1.41 -1.75 -11.41
N ILE A 91 -0.16 -1.77 -10.99
CA ILE A 91 0.25 -1.98 -9.61
C ILE A 91 0.84 -0.67 -9.09
N VAL A 92 0.35 -0.22 -7.94
CA VAL A 92 0.84 0.98 -7.26
C VAL A 92 1.48 0.57 -5.95
N LEU A 93 2.73 0.95 -5.75
CA LEU A 93 3.42 0.78 -4.47
C LEU A 93 3.46 2.12 -3.75
N ILE A 94 2.86 2.17 -2.56
CA ILE A 94 2.81 3.38 -1.75
C ILE A 94 3.80 3.27 -0.61
N ALA A 95 4.85 4.06 -0.69
CA ALA A 95 5.82 4.23 0.39
C ALA A 95 5.39 5.38 1.31
N HIS A 96 5.94 5.41 2.53
CA HIS A 96 5.73 6.51 3.45
C HIS A 96 7.00 6.82 4.24
N THR A 97 7.07 8.02 4.79
CA THR A 97 8.15 8.42 5.68
C THR A 97 8.02 7.78 7.06
N ASP A 98 9.12 7.70 7.78
CA ASP A 98 9.19 7.19 9.14
C ASP A 98 8.59 5.79 9.30
N CYS A 99 8.94 4.90 8.37
CA CYS A 99 8.46 3.53 8.37
C CYS A 99 9.21 2.69 9.42
N GLY A 100 8.48 2.23 10.45
CA GLY A 100 9.05 1.35 11.48
C GLY A 100 9.56 0.03 10.92
N MET A 101 8.99 -0.45 9.83
CA MET A 101 9.39 -1.71 9.17
C MET A 101 10.71 -1.59 8.40
N ALA A 102 11.16 -0.38 8.08
CA ALA A 102 12.46 -0.16 7.44
C ALA A 102 13.64 -0.40 8.40
N ARG A 103 13.39 -0.51 9.70
CA ARG A 103 14.39 -0.68 10.75
C ARG A 103 14.14 -1.92 11.60
N LEU A 104 13.63 -2.98 11.00
CA LEU A 104 13.24 -4.20 11.72
C LEU A 104 14.42 -4.84 12.47
N SER A 105 15.62 -4.85 11.87
CA SER A 105 16.80 -5.42 12.51
C SER A 105 17.16 -4.76 13.84
N GLN A 106 16.85 -3.46 13.98
CA GLN A 106 17.08 -2.72 15.23
C GLN A 106 16.05 -3.05 16.32
N ARG A 107 14.96 -3.70 15.96
CA ARG A 107 13.88 -4.07 16.88
C ARG A 107 13.80 -5.57 17.14
N ARG A 108 14.83 -6.31 16.73
CA ARG A 108 14.84 -7.77 16.84
C ARG A 108 14.59 -8.23 18.28
N ASP A 109 15.30 -7.68 19.25
CA ASP A 109 15.16 -8.11 20.65
C ASP A 109 13.80 -7.72 21.23
N GLN A 110 13.29 -6.53 20.90
CA GLN A 110 11.94 -6.11 21.28
C GLN A 110 10.88 -7.06 20.71
N PHE A 111 11.05 -7.48 19.46
CA PHE A 111 10.15 -8.42 18.80
C PHE A 111 10.14 -9.79 19.49
N ILE A 112 11.32 -10.34 19.77
CA ILE A 112 11.47 -11.63 20.46
C ILE A 112 10.83 -11.58 21.84
N HIS A 113 11.17 -10.59 22.66
CA HIS A 113 10.60 -10.42 24.00
C HIS A 113 9.08 -10.25 23.94
N GLY A 114 8.56 -9.50 22.98
CA GLY A 114 7.12 -9.33 22.79
C GLY A 114 6.40 -10.65 22.48
N LEU A 115 6.99 -11.53 21.67
CA LEU A 115 6.43 -12.85 21.41
C LEU A 115 6.49 -13.76 22.66
N MET A 116 7.57 -13.70 23.43
CA MET A 116 7.68 -14.46 24.67
C MET A 116 6.59 -14.01 25.67
N ASP A 117 6.42 -12.72 25.87
CA ASP A 117 5.48 -12.16 26.83
C ASP A 117 4.03 -12.30 26.40
N ALA A 118 3.73 -12.01 25.14
CA ALA A 118 2.35 -11.96 24.64
C ALA A 118 1.83 -13.31 24.16
N ALA A 119 2.67 -14.14 23.56
CA ALA A 119 2.30 -15.42 22.97
C ALA A 119 2.81 -16.62 23.75
N GLY A 120 3.59 -16.42 24.81
CA GLY A 120 4.16 -17.50 25.63
C GLY A 120 5.20 -18.35 24.89
N TRP A 121 5.83 -17.80 23.87
CA TRP A 121 6.88 -18.52 23.13
C TRP A 121 8.17 -18.52 23.93
N ASP A 122 8.93 -19.60 23.80
CA ASP A 122 10.31 -19.64 24.29
C ASP A 122 11.23 -18.87 23.29
N GLU A 123 12.40 -18.47 23.77
CA GLU A 123 13.34 -17.69 22.97
C GLU A 123 13.71 -18.35 21.63
N PRO A 124 14.01 -19.66 21.54
CA PRO A 124 14.35 -20.30 20.27
C PRO A 124 13.21 -20.28 19.26
N ARG A 125 11.95 -20.22 19.72
CA ARG A 125 10.77 -20.18 18.87
C ARG A 125 10.42 -18.77 18.44
N ALA A 126 10.71 -17.81 19.28
CA ALA A 126 10.46 -16.40 18.99
C ALA A 126 11.49 -15.82 18.03
#